data_164eb285a516f02a0549ee42a8f3ee56
#
_entry.id   164eb285a516f02a0549ee42a8f3ee56
#
_cell.length_a   1.000
_cell.length_b   1.000
_cell.length_c   1.000
_cell.angle_alpha   90.00
_cell.angle_beta   90.00
_cell.angle_gamma   90.00
#
_symmetry.space_group_name_H-M   'P 1'
#
loop_
_entity.id
_entity.type
_entity.pdbx_description
1 polymer ?
#
loop_
_entity_poly.entity_id
_entity_poly.type
_entity_poly.pdbx_seq_one_letter_code
_entity_poly.pdbx_strand_id
1 'polypeptide(L)'
;MKTHITTLNNMAGTASLAHRRVLKVAQSIGCHEMGLSFYPLKPDYAKEIDKRLDGIIAPLNYGDIVIFQYPSWIGVNYDQSFVNKIKSYRDTKLIIFVQDIQKLMFDSEQAILDMEIKTLNKADLLILPSKKMHRYL
;
A
#
# COMPACT_ATOMS: atom_id res chain seq x y z
N MET A 1 -0.15 -19.56 8.09
CA MET A 1 -0.56 -18.19 7.78
C MET A 1 0.51 -17.23 8.29
N LYS A 2 0.97 -16.36 7.42
CA LYS A 2 1.95 -15.33 7.75
C LYS A 2 1.36 -13.95 7.53
N THR A 3 1.86 -12.97 8.28
CA THR A 3 1.51 -11.58 8.08
C THR A 3 2.71 -10.84 7.51
N HIS A 4 2.49 -10.10 6.44
CA HIS A 4 3.50 -9.31 5.75
C HIS A 4 3.14 -7.84 5.87
N ILE A 5 4.14 -6.97 5.97
CA ILE A 5 3.93 -5.53 5.98
C ILE A 5 4.80 -4.88 4.91
N THR A 6 4.20 -3.99 4.12
CA THR A 6 4.94 -3.27 3.09
C THR A 6 5.85 -2.21 3.71
N THR A 7 6.97 -1.95 3.06
CA THR A 7 7.85 -0.85 3.39
C THR A 7 8.35 -0.20 2.10
N LEU A 8 8.64 1.10 2.16
CA LEU A 8 9.14 1.85 1.01
C LEU A 8 10.66 1.89 1.04
N ASN A 9 11.29 1.36 0.00
CA ASN A 9 12.73 1.37 -0.19
C ASN A 9 13.13 2.37 -1.28
N ASN A 10 14.40 2.74 -1.30
CA ASN A 10 15.00 3.64 -2.31
C ASN A 10 14.37 5.03 -2.34
N MET A 11 13.84 5.49 -1.23
CA MET A 11 13.33 6.84 -1.09
C MET A 11 13.79 7.41 0.26
N ALA A 12 14.32 8.61 0.23
CA ALA A 12 14.70 9.35 1.45
C ALA A 12 13.54 10.24 1.90
N GLY A 13 13.56 10.67 3.16
CA GLY A 13 12.65 11.66 3.70
C GLY A 13 11.65 11.12 4.72
N THR A 14 10.68 11.95 5.07
CA THR A 14 9.73 11.72 6.17
C THR A 14 8.83 10.51 5.91
N ALA A 15 8.38 10.33 4.68
CA ALA A 15 7.52 9.21 4.31
C ALA A 15 8.23 7.87 4.52
N SER A 16 9.47 7.75 4.06
CA SER A 16 10.27 6.54 4.25
C SER A 16 10.52 6.27 5.74
N LEU A 17 10.78 7.31 6.53
CA LEU A 17 10.99 7.18 7.96
C LEU A 17 9.75 6.68 8.68
N ALA A 18 8.57 7.19 8.33
CA ALA A 18 7.30 6.76 8.90
C ALA A 18 7.05 5.27 8.60
N HIS A 19 7.27 4.83 7.36
CA HIS A 19 7.14 3.44 6.98
C HIS A 19 8.09 2.53 7.78
N ARG A 20 9.33 2.94 7.96
CA ARG A 20 10.32 2.16 8.71
C ARG A 20 10.00 2.04 10.20
N ARG A 21 9.45 3.08 10.79
CA ARG A 21 9.04 3.04 12.20
C ARG A 21 7.93 2.02 12.43
N VAL A 22 6.91 2.03 11.57
CA VAL A 22 5.82 1.05 11.64
C VAL A 22 6.34 -0.36 11.35
N LEU A 23 7.22 -0.51 10.36
CA LEU A 23 7.86 -1.79 10.05
C LEU A 23 8.57 -2.37 11.28
N LYS A 24 9.33 -1.55 11.99
CA LYS A 24 10.08 -1.99 13.16
C LYS A 24 9.18 -2.55 14.26
N VAL A 25 8.06 -1.88 14.51
CA VAL A 25 7.06 -2.35 15.47
C VAL A 25 6.42 -3.65 14.97
N ALA A 26 6.03 -3.71 13.70
CA ALA A 26 5.41 -4.88 13.11
C ALA A 26 6.34 -6.11 13.15
N GLN A 27 7.62 -5.92 12.86
CA GLN A 27 8.61 -7.00 12.94
C GLN A 27 8.76 -7.54 14.37
N SER A 28 8.64 -6.67 15.36
CA SER A 28 8.73 -7.09 16.77
C SER A 28 7.59 -8.02 17.19
N ILE A 29 6.47 -8.01 16.47
CA ILE A 29 5.33 -8.89 16.71
C ILE A 29 5.20 -10.00 15.66
N GLY A 30 6.24 -10.22 14.86
CA GLY A 30 6.32 -11.36 13.96
C GLY A 30 5.92 -11.12 12.51
N CYS A 31 5.71 -9.88 12.07
CA CYS A 31 5.42 -9.58 10.67
C CYS A 31 6.67 -9.67 9.81
N HIS A 32 6.50 -10.10 8.56
CA HIS A 32 7.56 -10.18 7.57
C HIS A 32 7.55 -8.93 6.68
N GLU A 33 8.72 -8.44 6.34
CA GLU A 33 8.84 -7.27 5.46
C GLU A 33 8.51 -7.65 4.02
N MET A 34 7.71 -6.80 3.36
CA MET A 34 7.46 -6.84 1.91
C MET A 34 7.92 -5.50 1.34
N GLY A 35 9.12 -5.49 0.74
CA GLY A 35 9.73 -4.25 0.25
C GLY A 35 9.11 -3.77 -1.06
N LEU A 36 8.69 -2.51 -1.10
CA LEU A 36 8.31 -1.80 -2.31
C LEU A 36 9.42 -0.80 -2.62
N SER A 37 9.96 -0.87 -3.83
CA SER A 37 11.06 0.02 -4.23
C SER A 37 10.53 1.19 -5.05
N PHE A 38 10.93 2.39 -4.67
CA PHE A 38 10.64 3.58 -5.46
C PHE A 38 11.42 3.52 -6.78
N TYR A 39 10.73 3.82 -7.89
CA TYR A 39 11.33 4.00 -9.20
C TYR A 39 10.44 4.91 -10.05
N PRO A 40 11.03 5.65 -11.01
CA PRO A 40 10.23 6.51 -11.87
C PRO A 40 9.25 5.68 -12.71
N LEU A 41 7.96 6.04 -12.65
CA LEU A 41 6.92 5.42 -13.46
C LEU A 41 6.64 6.30 -14.68
N LYS A 42 6.65 5.69 -15.87
CA LYS A 42 6.16 6.33 -17.10
C LYS A 42 4.76 5.80 -17.40
N PRO A 43 3.91 6.60 -18.09
CA PRO A 43 2.51 6.21 -18.33
C PRO A 43 2.32 4.86 -19.01
N ASP A 44 3.29 4.43 -19.81
CA ASP A 44 3.19 3.21 -20.63
C ASP A 44 3.68 1.94 -19.94
N TYR A 45 3.97 2.00 -18.65
CA TYR A 45 4.59 0.88 -17.93
C TYR A 45 3.62 0.02 -17.12
N ALA A 46 2.33 -0.01 -17.49
CA ALA A 46 1.36 -0.86 -16.82
C ALA A 46 1.77 -2.34 -16.77
N LYS A 47 2.32 -2.86 -17.87
CA LYS A 47 2.82 -4.24 -17.93
C LYS A 47 4.03 -4.47 -17.06
N GLU A 48 4.92 -3.49 -16.97
CA GLU A 48 6.10 -3.56 -16.11
C GLU A 48 5.70 -3.54 -14.64
N ILE A 49 4.76 -2.67 -14.26
CA ILE A 49 4.22 -2.63 -12.91
C ILE A 49 3.63 -4.00 -12.54
N ASP A 50 2.85 -4.58 -13.43
CA ASP A 50 2.21 -5.88 -13.19
C ASP A 50 3.25 -6.98 -12.94
N LYS A 51 4.30 -7.04 -13.75
CA LYS A 51 5.39 -8.00 -13.57
C LYS A 51 6.16 -7.78 -12.27
N ARG A 52 6.45 -6.53 -11.92
CA ARG A 52 7.14 -6.21 -10.65
C ARG A 52 6.30 -6.61 -9.46
N LEU A 53 4.99 -6.36 -9.52
CA LEU A 53 4.07 -6.76 -8.47
C LEU A 53 3.98 -8.28 -8.34
N ASP A 54 4.02 -9.02 -9.44
CA ASP A 54 4.08 -10.48 -9.40
C ASP A 54 5.28 -10.98 -8.60
N GLY A 55 6.44 -10.34 -8.79
CA GLY A 55 7.64 -10.66 -8.02
C GLY A 55 7.49 -10.33 -6.53
N ILE A 56 6.86 -9.21 -6.22
CA ILE A 56 6.66 -8.77 -4.84
C ILE A 56 5.73 -9.70 -4.09
N ILE A 57 4.64 -10.16 -4.72
CA ILE A 57 3.67 -11.05 -4.06
C ILE A 57 4.05 -12.52 -4.10
N ALA A 58 5.10 -12.89 -4.84
CA ALA A 58 5.52 -14.28 -4.99
C ALA A 58 5.70 -15.04 -3.66
N PRO A 59 6.21 -14.44 -2.58
CA PRO A 59 6.33 -15.12 -1.29
C PRO A 59 5.03 -15.38 -0.55
N LEU A 60 3.89 -14.84 -1.02
CA LEU A 60 2.61 -15.01 -0.33
C LEU A 60 2.09 -16.43 -0.49
N ASN A 61 1.59 -16.98 0.61
CA ASN A 61 0.89 -18.26 0.64
C ASN A 61 -0.61 -18.02 0.78
N TYR A 62 -1.38 -19.06 0.44
CA TYR A 62 -2.83 -19.03 0.60
C TYR A 62 -3.23 -18.63 2.02
N GLY A 63 -4.10 -17.65 2.14
CA GLY A 63 -4.60 -17.19 3.42
C GLY A 63 -3.68 -16.24 4.18
N ASP A 64 -2.56 -15.83 3.60
CA ASP A 64 -1.66 -14.85 4.24
C ASP A 64 -2.35 -13.49 4.38
N ILE A 65 -1.83 -12.67 5.29
CA ILE A 65 -2.29 -11.31 5.54
C ILE A 65 -1.24 -10.32 5.05
N VAL A 66 -1.67 -9.29 4.33
CA VAL A 66 -0.81 -8.18 3.91
C VAL A 66 -1.29 -6.91 4.59
N ILE A 67 -0.38 -6.22 5.27
CA ILE A 67 -0.59 -4.88 5.79
C ILE A 67 0.09 -3.91 4.82
N PHE A 68 -0.70 -3.15 4.10
CA PHE A 68 -0.23 -2.15 3.15
C PHE A 68 -0.14 -0.79 3.83
N GLN A 69 1.06 -0.27 3.98
CA GLN A 69 1.27 1.10 4.46
C GLN A 69 0.98 2.07 3.31
N TYR A 70 -0.15 2.75 3.39
CA TYR A 70 -0.67 3.63 2.34
C TYR A 70 -0.40 5.10 2.67
N PRO A 71 -0.02 5.95 1.71
CA PRO A 71 0.33 5.58 0.34
C PRO A 71 1.73 4.97 0.24
N SER A 72 2.01 4.29 -0.88
CA SER A 72 3.37 3.81 -1.12
C SER A 72 4.35 4.93 -1.47
N TRP A 73 3.81 6.08 -1.90
CA TRP A 73 4.54 7.23 -2.46
C TRP A 73 5.19 6.95 -3.82
N ILE A 74 4.94 5.78 -4.40
CA ILE A 74 5.37 5.46 -5.77
C ILE A 74 4.41 6.08 -6.78
N GLY A 75 3.10 6.01 -6.52
CA GLY A 75 2.06 6.63 -7.33
C GLY A 75 0.69 6.03 -7.06
N VAL A 76 -0.37 6.80 -7.32
CA VAL A 76 -1.75 6.36 -7.10
C VAL A 76 -2.09 5.16 -7.97
N ASN A 77 -1.64 5.15 -9.23
CA ASN A 77 -1.86 4.01 -10.13
C ASN A 77 -1.14 2.75 -9.64
N TYR A 78 0.06 2.91 -9.10
CA TYR A 78 0.81 1.80 -8.52
C TYR A 78 0.05 1.22 -7.32
N ASP A 79 -0.43 2.06 -6.44
CA ASP A 79 -1.15 1.63 -5.24
C ASP A 79 -2.44 0.89 -5.61
N GLN A 80 -3.18 1.40 -6.59
CA GLN A 80 -4.37 0.74 -7.09
C GLN A 80 -4.04 -0.64 -7.68
N SER A 81 -2.98 -0.71 -8.48
CA SER A 81 -2.53 -1.97 -9.07
C SER A 81 -2.10 -2.97 -8.00
N PHE A 82 -1.39 -2.51 -6.98
CA PHE A 82 -0.96 -3.34 -5.85
C PHE A 82 -2.17 -3.92 -5.10
N VAL A 83 -3.13 -3.08 -4.74
CA VAL A 83 -4.34 -3.52 -4.03
C VAL A 83 -5.12 -4.53 -4.88
N ASN A 84 -5.30 -4.26 -6.17
CA ASN A 84 -5.98 -5.17 -7.07
C ASN A 84 -5.26 -6.52 -7.17
N LYS A 85 -3.93 -6.51 -7.24
CA LYS A 85 -3.12 -7.72 -7.30
C LYS A 85 -3.28 -8.56 -6.04
N ILE A 86 -3.18 -7.95 -4.86
CA ILE A 86 -3.36 -8.63 -3.58
C ILE A 86 -4.77 -9.24 -3.49
N LYS A 87 -5.80 -8.47 -3.85
CA LYS A 87 -7.19 -8.95 -3.75
C LYS A 87 -7.51 -10.03 -4.77
N SER A 88 -6.75 -10.15 -5.86
CA SER A 88 -6.90 -11.24 -6.82
C SER A 88 -6.15 -12.51 -6.41
N TYR A 89 -5.24 -12.41 -5.45
CA TYR A 89 -4.48 -13.55 -4.96
C TYR A 89 -5.32 -14.33 -3.94
N ARG A 90 -5.22 -15.65 -4.02
CA ARG A 90 -6.12 -16.58 -3.31
C ARG A 90 -6.22 -16.31 -1.82
N ASP A 91 -7.40 -15.90 -1.38
CA ASP A 91 -7.79 -15.72 0.02
C ASP A 91 -6.82 -14.87 0.85
N THR A 92 -6.07 -14.00 0.20
CA THR A 92 -5.21 -13.04 0.90
C THR A 92 -6.07 -11.97 1.54
N LYS A 93 -5.85 -11.72 2.82
CA LYS A 93 -6.51 -10.63 3.54
C LYS A 93 -5.66 -9.39 3.44
N LEU A 94 -6.31 -8.26 3.18
CA LEU A 94 -5.64 -6.97 3.02
C LEU A 94 -6.06 -6.01 4.12
N ILE A 95 -5.08 -5.57 4.90
CA ILE A 95 -5.23 -4.48 5.85
C ILE A 95 -4.50 -3.27 5.25
N ILE A 96 -5.19 -2.14 5.12
CA ILE A 96 -4.52 -0.90 4.69
C ILE A 96 -4.34 -0.01 5.91
N PHE A 97 -3.08 0.27 6.23
CA PHE A 97 -2.69 1.22 7.26
C PHE A 97 -2.51 2.58 6.58
N VAL A 98 -3.52 3.45 6.73
CA VAL A 98 -3.53 4.75 6.07
C VAL A 98 -2.71 5.73 6.90
N GLN A 99 -1.57 6.15 6.36
CA GLN A 99 -0.75 7.20 6.96
C GLN A 99 -1.16 8.58 6.45
N ASP A 100 -1.63 8.63 5.19
CA ASP A 100 -2.09 9.86 4.58
C ASP A 100 -3.01 9.60 3.39
N ILE A 101 -3.73 10.63 2.97
CA ILE A 101 -4.49 10.63 1.72
C ILE A 101 -3.92 11.76 0.85
N GLN A 102 -3.40 11.41 -0.33
CA GLN A 102 -2.67 12.35 -1.18
C GLN A 102 -3.50 13.56 -1.57
N LYS A 103 -4.78 13.38 -1.82
CA LYS A 103 -5.69 14.50 -2.15
C LYS A 103 -5.76 15.53 -1.03
N LEU A 104 -5.69 15.07 0.22
CA LEU A 104 -5.78 15.97 1.37
C LEU A 104 -4.48 16.72 1.66
N MET A 105 -3.34 16.14 1.25
CA MET A 105 -2.03 16.80 1.37
C MET A 105 -1.76 17.77 0.24
N PHE A 106 -2.10 17.38 -0.98
CA PHE A 106 -1.84 18.14 -2.19
C PHE A 106 -3.18 18.52 -2.82
N ASP A 107 -3.28 19.73 -3.34
CA ASP A 107 -4.48 20.20 -4.04
C ASP A 107 -4.60 19.47 -5.39
N SER A 108 -5.02 18.21 -5.32
CA SER A 108 -5.14 17.32 -6.45
C SER A 108 -6.57 17.33 -7.02
N GLU A 109 -6.74 16.80 -8.24
CA GLU A 109 -8.05 16.67 -8.87
C GLU A 109 -8.98 15.75 -8.09
N GLN A 110 -10.29 16.00 -8.14
CA GLN A 110 -11.30 15.17 -7.49
C GLN A 110 -11.23 13.71 -7.95
N ALA A 111 -10.87 13.46 -9.22
CA ALA A 111 -10.70 12.10 -9.74
C ALA A 111 -9.65 11.30 -8.99
N ILE A 112 -8.59 11.95 -8.49
CA ILE A 112 -7.56 11.29 -7.67
C ILE A 112 -8.13 10.87 -6.33
N LEU A 113 -8.91 11.73 -5.68
CA LEU A 113 -9.57 11.37 -4.42
C LEU A 113 -10.53 10.20 -4.60
N ASP A 114 -11.33 10.21 -5.67
CA ASP A 114 -12.27 9.13 -5.98
C ASP A 114 -11.53 7.81 -6.19
N MET A 115 -10.39 7.84 -6.89
CA MET A 115 -9.53 6.67 -7.09
C MET A 115 -8.96 6.17 -5.77
N GLU A 116 -8.49 7.08 -4.91
CA GLU A 116 -7.96 6.71 -3.60
C GLU A 116 -9.03 6.05 -2.72
N ILE A 117 -10.21 6.66 -2.65
CA ILE A 117 -11.34 6.11 -1.87
C ILE A 117 -11.71 4.71 -2.38
N LYS A 118 -11.83 4.56 -3.70
CA LYS A 118 -12.15 3.27 -4.32
C LYS A 118 -11.11 2.21 -4.00
N THR A 119 -9.84 2.58 -4.02
CA THR A 119 -8.74 1.68 -3.69
C THR A 119 -8.78 1.26 -2.22
N LEU A 120 -8.94 2.22 -1.32
CA LEU A 120 -8.98 1.96 0.12
C LEU A 120 -10.18 1.09 0.51
N ASN A 121 -11.31 1.28 -0.15
CA ASN A 121 -12.52 0.51 0.16
C ASN A 121 -12.44 -0.98 -0.26
N LYS A 122 -11.41 -1.37 -0.99
CA LYS A 122 -11.15 -2.78 -1.30
C LYS A 122 -10.48 -3.55 -0.16
N ALA A 123 -9.98 -2.86 0.86
CA ALA A 123 -9.37 -3.51 2.01
C ALA A 123 -10.40 -4.28 2.83
N ASP A 124 -9.95 -5.37 3.44
CA ASP A 124 -10.75 -6.09 4.43
C ASP A 124 -10.83 -5.32 5.74
N LEU A 125 -9.80 -4.52 6.05
CA LEU A 125 -9.73 -3.68 7.23
C LEU A 125 -8.93 -2.42 6.92
N LEU A 126 -9.41 -1.27 7.41
CA LEU A 126 -8.69 0.01 7.33
C LEU A 126 -8.27 0.44 8.73
N ILE A 127 -7.01 0.84 8.85
CA ILE A 127 -6.51 1.49 10.06
C ILE A 127 -6.27 2.95 9.71
N LEU A 128 -6.99 3.85 10.37
CA LEU A 128 -6.99 5.28 10.08
C LEU A 128 -6.35 6.06 11.23
N PRO A 129 -5.55 7.11 10.93
CA PRO A 129 -4.88 7.88 11.97
C PRO A 129 -5.80 8.83 12.73
N SER A 130 -7.00 9.14 12.21
CA SER A 130 -7.92 10.07 12.86
C SER A 130 -9.36 9.82 12.46
N LYS A 131 -10.29 10.24 13.33
CA LYS A 131 -11.73 10.22 13.07
C LYS A 131 -12.12 11.13 11.90
N LYS A 132 -11.38 12.23 11.70
CA LYS A 132 -11.63 13.17 10.62
C LYS A 132 -11.44 12.52 9.27
N MET A 133 -10.41 11.68 9.13
CA MET A 133 -10.15 10.95 7.90
C MET A 133 -11.25 9.93 7.59
N HIS A 134 -11.85 9.35 8.60
CA HIS A 134 -12.95 8.39 8.47
C HIS A 134 -14.14 8.96 7.68
N ARG A 135 -14.37 10.27 7.73
CA ARG A 135 -15.50 10.91 7.04
C ARG A 135 -15.39 10.85 5.52
N TYR A 136 -14.19 10.64 4.96
CA TYR A 136 -13.96 10.57 3.52
C TYR A 136 -14.10 9.14 2.98
N LEU A 137 -14.15 8.16 3.82
CA LEU A 137 -14.16 6.75 3.49
C LEU A 137 -15.46 6.09 3.94
#